data_b96f96e78a50963a197bb8c29481cff1
#
_entry.id   b96f96e78a50963a197bb8c29481cff1
#
_cell.length_a   1.000
_cell.length_b   1.000
_cell.length_c   1.000
_cell.angle_alpha   90.00
_cell.angle_beta   90.00
_cell.angle_gamma   90.00
#
_symmetry.space_group_name_H-M   'P 1'
#
loop_
_entity.id
_entity.type
_entity.pdbx_description
1 polymer ?
#
loop_
_entity_poly.entity_id
_entity_poly.type
_entity_poly.pdbx_seq_one_letter_code
_entity_poly.pdbx_strand_id
1 'polypeptide(L)'
;MPHLLLILLSLFTLNGYAATKGTTMPSTYQTAYLAGGCFWGMEELVRQIPGVMETEVGYTGGDTPQARYEQVKTGRTGHAESLKIVFDPKRLTYRHLLFEFFRMHNPTTANRQGNDLGTQYRSAIFTTSAEQQATAAEVIRTVDASGEWGAKVVTAVTPFKEFWRAEEYHQKYLVKHPDGYTCHAIRHFRLGE
;
A
#
# COMPACT_ATOMS: atom_id res chain seq x y z
N MET A 1 -25.76 -22.37 74.64
CA MET A 1 -26.18 -21.40 73.64
C MET A 1 -25.10 -21.33 72.57
N PRO A 2 -25.29 -21.92 71.37
CA PRO A 2 -24.23 -21.91 70.36
C PRO A 2 -24.39 -20.70 69.43
N HIS A 3 -23.31 -19.98 69.22
CA HIS A 3 -23.19 -18.88 68.28
C HIS A 3 -23.11 -19.40 66.84
N LEU A 4 -24.06 -18.98 66.03
CA LEU A 4 -24.17 -19.28 64.61
C LEU A 4 -23.30 -18.27 63.84
N LEU A 5 -22.18 -18.73 63.22
CA LEU A 5 -21.29 -17.92 62.40
C LEU A 5 -21.81 -17.92 60.92
N LEU A 6 -22.36 -16.79 60.49
CA LEU A 6 -22.74 -16.58 59.08
C LEU A 6 -21.47 -16.29 58.25
N ILE A 7 -21.13 -17.19 57.32
CA ILE A 7 -20.13 -16.97 56.31
C ILE A 7 -20.82 -16.33 55.11
N LEU A 8 -20.50 -15.06 54.83
CA LEU A 8 -20.89 -14.38 53.60
C LEU A 8 -19.97 -14.81 52.47
N LEU A 9 -20.52 -15.56 51.50
CA LEU A 9 -19.81 -15.94 50.26
C LEU A 9 -19.97 -14.78 49.26
N SER A 10 -18.94 -13.99 49.03
CA SER A 10 -18.91 -12.96 48.01
C SER A 10 -18.63 -13.61 46.62
N LEU A 11 -19.66 -13.61 45.78
CA LEU A 11 -19.55 -13.98 44.35
C LEU A 11 -18.81 -12.87 43.59
N PHE A 12 -17.55 -13.11 43.24
CA PHE A 12 -16.82 -12.32 42.26
C PHE A 12 -17.30 -12.72 40.85
N THR A 13 -18.08 -11.86 40.21
CA THR A 13 -18.41 -11.99 38.79
C THR A 13 -17.17 -11.58 37.95
N LEU A 14 -16.51 -12.53 37.33
CA LEU A 14 -15.51 -12.25 36.31
C LEU A 14 -16.24 -11.68 35.08
N ASN A 15 -16.15 -10.38 34.88
CA ASN A 15 -16.47 -9.76 33.59
C ASN A 15 -15.40 -10.21 32.56
N GLY A 16 -15.74 -11.20 31.75
CA GLY A 16 -14.93 -11.60 30.60
C GLY A 16 -14.90 -10.46 29.57
N TYR A 17 -13.76 -9.82 29.40
CA TYR A 17 -13.51 -8.96 28.24
C TYR A 17 -13.55 -9.84 27.00
N ALA A 18 -14.60 -9.70 26.21
CA ALA A 18 -14.66 -10.30 24.88
C ALA A 18 -13.60 -9.60 24.00
N ALA A 19 -12.53 -10.31 23.69
CA ALA A 19 -11.57 -9.88 22.68
C ALA A 19 -12.34 -9.69 21.36
N THR A 20 -12.36 -8.47 20.84
CA THR A 20 -12.88 -8.17 19.52
C THR A 20 -12.07 -8.98 18.50
N LYS A 21 -12.69 -10.00 17.92
CA LYS A 21 -12.13 -10.76 16.80
C LYS A 21 -11.84 -9.77 15.68
N GLY A 22 -10.56 -9.55 15.39
CA GLY A 22 -10.14 -8.83 14.21
C GLY A 22 -10.86 -9.43 13.00
N THR A 23 -11.52 -8.59 12.22
CA THR A 23 -12.23 -8.99 11.00
C THR A 23 -11.18 -9.51 10.02
N THR A 24 -10.99 -10.82 9.97
CA THR A 24 -10.19 -11.46 8.92
C THR A 24 -10.93 -11.26 7.60
N MET A 25 -10.34 -10.51 6.68
CA MET A 25 -10.87 -10.33 5.33
C MET A 25 -11.07 -11.72 4.68
N PRO A 26 -12.18 -11.94 3.95
CA PRO A 26 -12.41 -13.21 3.28
C PRO A 26 -11.23 -13.59 2.39
N SER A 27 -10.86 -14.87 2.33
CA SER A 27 -9.75 -15.42 1.54
C SER A 27 -9.87 -15.20 0.01
N THR A 28 -10.93 -14.53 -0.44
CA THR A 28 -11.19 -14.18 -1.84
C THR A 28 -10.52 -12.89 -2.29
N TYR A 29 -10.08 -12.02 -1.38
CA TYR A 29 -9.40 -10.78 -1.74
C TYR A 29 -7.91 -11.01 -1.98
N GLN A 30 -7.34 -10.20 -2.88
CA GLN A 30 -5.91 -10.21 -3.18
C GLN A 30 -5.23 -8.97 -2.63
N THR A 31 -3.90 -9.05 -2.48
CA THR A 31 -3.08 -7.93 -2.01
C THR A 31 -2.01 -7.59 -3.03
N ALA A 32 -1.82 -6.29 -3.29
CA ALA A 32 -0.74 -5.73 -4.07
C ALA A 32 0.09 -4.75 -3.23
N TYR A 33 1.39 -4.64 -3.54
CA TYR A 33 2.30 -3.67 -2.94
C TYR A 33 2.96 -2.85 -4.04
N LEU A 34 2.69 -1.54 -4.07
CA LEU A 34 3.11 -0.64 -5.15
C LEU A 34 3.78 0.62 -4.58
N ALA A 35 4.84 1.08 -5.23
CA ALA A 35 5.52 2.33 -4.93
C ALA A 35 5.61 3.19 -6.19
N GLY A 36 5.15 4.43 -6.14
CA GLY A 36 5.10 5.33 -7.30
C GLY A 36 5.29 6.80 -6.91
N GLY A 37 6.15 7.10 -5.96
CA GLY A 37 6.38 8.44 -5.40
C GLY A 37 5.75 8.63 -4.04
N CYS A 38 5.43 9.87 -3.67
CA CYS A 38 4.78 10.20 -2.39
C CYS A 38 3.48 9.40 -2.22
N PHE A 39 3.42 8.61 -1.16
CA PHE A 39 2.30 7.71 -0.92
C PHE A 39 0.96 8.42 -0.60
N TRP A 40 0.97 9.72 -0.21
CA TRP A 40 -0.26 10.47 0.03
C TRP A 40 -1.11 10.60 -1.24
N GLY A 41 -0.49 11.06 -2.33
CA GLY A 41 -1.18 11.21 -3.61
C GLY A 41 -1.52 9.88 -4.25
N MET A 42 -0.62 8.89 -4.15
CA MET A 42 -0.89 7.52 -4.63
C MET A 42 -2.07 6.90 -3.90
N GLU A 43 -2.13 6.98 -2.56
CA GLU A 43 -3.25 6.43 -1.80
C GLU A 43 -4.57 7.10 -2.19
N GLU A 44 -4.57 8.43 -2.35
CA GLU A 44 -5.78 9.17 -2.71
C GLU A 44 -6.37 8.70 -4.05
N LEU A 45 -5.53 8.45 -5.05
CA LEU A 45 -6.00 7.99 -6.36
C LEU A 45 -6.40 6.51 -6.33
N VAL A 46 -5.59 5.64 -5.71
CA VAL A 46 -5.81 4.19 -5.69
C VAL A 46 -7.06 3.81 -4.91
N ARG A 47 -7.32 4.44 -3.76
CA ARG A 47 -8.49 4.12 -2.92
C ARG A 47 -9.83 4.37 -3.62
N GLN A 48 -9.84 5.17 -4.69
CA GLN A 48 -11.05 5.50 -5.47
C GLN A 48 -11.30 4.51 -6.61
N ILE A 49 -10.37 3.59 -6.90
CA ILE A 49 -10.55 2.59 -7.96
C ILE A 49 -11.65 1.60 -7.56
N PRO A 50 -12.72 1.41 -8.39
CA PRO A 50 -13.75 0.41 -8.12
C PRO A 50 -13.15 -0.99 -8.00
N GLY A 51 -13.38 -1.65 -6.86
CA GLY A 51 -12.81 -2.97 -6.54
C GLY A 51 -11.65 -2.92 -5.55
N VAL A 52 -11.07 -1.75 -5.26
CA VAL A 52 -10.20 -1.57 -4.11
C VAL A 52 -11.04 -1.56 -2.85
N MET A 53 -10.68 -2.39 -1.88
CA MET A 53 -11.40 -2.59 -0.62
C MET A 53 -10.73 -1.86 0.53
N GLU A 54 -9.39 -1.83 0.53
CA GLU A 54 -8.60 -1.21 1.59
C GLU A 54 -7.25 -0.73 1.04
N THR A 55 -6.77 0.39 1.55
CA THR A 55 -5.40 0.90 1.33
C THR A 55 -4.73 1.20 2.65
N GLU A 56 -3.42 0.97 2.68
CA GLU A 56 -2.56 1.28 3.81
C GLU A 56 -1.23 1.79 3.27
N VAL A 57 -0.76 2.96 3.74
CA VAL A 57 0.54 3.48 3.35
C VAL A 57 1.64 3.00 4.30
N GLY A 58 2.84 2.79 3.76
CA GLY A 58 3.97 2.26 4.52
C GLY A 58 5.26 2.23 3.73
N TYR A 59 6.17 1.38 4.19
CA TYR A 59 7.53 1.29 3.69
C TYR A 59 7.88 -0.16 3.36
N THR A 60 8.44 -0.41 2.17
CA THR A 60 8.91 -1.75 1.78
C THR A 60 10.08 -1.68 0.80
N GLY A 61 10.73 -2.81 0.56
CA GLY A 61 11.81 -2.96 -0.41
C GLY A 61 13.20 -2.59 0.10
N GLY A 62 13.33 -2.17 1.36
CA GLY A 62 14.60 -1.95 2.06
C GLY A 62 14.88 -3.01 3.11
N ASP A 63 16.02 -2.87 3.79
CA ASP A 63 16.48 -3.84 4.79
C ASP A 63 16.42 -3.30 6.24
N THR A 64 16.05 -2.04 6.45
CA THR A 64 15.90 -1.46 7.80
C THR A 64 14.62 -1.99 8.45
N PRO A 65 14.71 -2.77 9.54
CA PRO A 65 13.54 -3.29 10.21
C PRO A 65 12.78 -2.19 10.95
N GLN A 66 11.46 -2.36 11.09
CA GLN A 66 10.58 -1.41 11.79
C GLN A 66 10.76 0.03 11.30
N ALA A 67 10.89 0.17 9.95
CA ALA A 67 11.16 1.45 9.32
C ALA A 67 10.11 2.51 9.72
N ARG A 68 10.60 3.73 9.97
CA ARG A 68 9.79 4.90 10.31
C ARG A 68 10.09 6.05 9.37
N TYR A 69 9.16 6.98 9.25
CA TYR A 69 9.27 8.11 8.33
C TYR A 69 10.60 8.87 8.47
N GLU A 70 11.02 9.17 9.70
CA GLU A 70 12.26 9.91 9.96
C GLU A 70 13.52 9.22 9.40
N GLN A 71 13.48 7.90 9.29
CA GLN A 71 14.57 7.12 8.69
C GLN A 71 14.42 7.06 7.17
N VAL A 72 13.20 6.77 6.66
CA VAL A 72 12.94 6.56 5.23
C VAL A 72 13.14 7.84 4.44
N LYS A 73 12.70 9.00 4.94
CA LYS A 73 12.86 10.30 4.30
C LYS A 73 14.32 10.67 3.98
N THR A 74 15.28 10.04 4.67
CA THR A 74 16.71 10.26 4.41
C THR A 74 17.21 9.61 3.12
N GLY A 75 16.42 8.70 2.50
CA GLY A 75 16.79 7.94 1.32
C GLY A 75 17.80 6.81 1.57
N ARG A 76 18.20 6.55 2.84
CA ARG A 76 19.29 5.62 3.19
C ARG A 76 18.83 4.25 3.67
N THR A 77 17.54 4.03 3.87
CA THR A 77 17.00 2.75 4.39
C THR A 77 16.80 1.69 3.30
N GLY A 78 16.89 2.08 2.02
CA GLY A 78 16.50 1.23 0.90
C GLY A 78 14.99 1.06 0.73
N HIS A 79 14.17 1.49 1.68
CA HIS A 79 12.70 1.44 1.53
C HIS A 79 12.18 2.46 0.53
N ALA A 80 11.06 2.11 -0.12
CA ALA A 80 10.23 3.04 -0.86
C ALA A 80 8.97 3.35 -0.06
N GLU A 81 8.46 4.59 -0.18
CA GLU A 81 7.10 4.93 0.17
C GLU A 81 6.15 4.09 -0.69
N SER A 82 5.28 3.34 -0.07
CA SER A 82 4.54 2.27 -0.73
C SER A 82 3.12 2.16 -0.21
N LEU A 83 2.25 1.61 -1.07
CA LEU A 83 0.90 1.21 -0.72
C LEU A 83 0.80 -0.31 -0.61
N LYS A 84 0.12 -0.76 0.43
CA LYS A 84 -0.54 -2.06 0.49
C LYS A 84 -1.99 -1.85 0.06
N ILE A 85 -2.43 -2.61 -0.93
CA ILE A 85 -3.73 -2.48 -1.57
C ILE A 85 -4.44 -3.82 -1.47
N VAL A 86 -5.58 -3.88 -0.78
CA VAL A 86 -6.47 -5.05 -0.77
C VAL A 86 -7.57 -4.82 -1.79
N PHE A 87 -7.79 -5.75 -2.70
CA PHE A 87 -8.77 -5.61 -3.78
C PHE A 87 -9.56 -6.90 -4.04
N ASP A 88 -10.77 -6.74 -4.57
CA ASP A 88 -11.63 -7.85 -5.02
C ASP A 88 -11.27 -8.23 -6.46
N PRO A 89 -10.65 -9.42 -6.69
CA PRO A 89 -10.23 -9.83 -8.03
C PRO A 89 -11.40 -10.09 -8.99
N LYS A 90 -12.63 -10.20 -8.50
CA LYS A 90 -13.84 -10.30 -9.33
C LYS A 90 -14.28 -8.96 -9.93
N ARG A 91 -13.85 -7.83 -9.33
CA ARG A 91 -14.19 -6.47 -9.74
C ARG A 91 -13.02 -5.72 -10.33
N LEU A 92 -11.80 -6.04 -9.90
CA LEU A 92 -10.55 -5.40 -10.31
C LEU A 92 -9.48 -6.46 -10.44
N THR A 93 -9.02 -6.77 -11.65
CA THR A 93 -7.90 -7.69 -11.83
C THR A 93 -6.58 -7.02 -11.44
N TYR A 94 -5.59 -7.82 -11.01
CA TYR A 94 -4.24 -7.30 -10.73
C TYR A 94 -3.62 -6.59 -11.95
N ARG A 95 -3.84 -7.14 -13.15
CA ARG A 95 -3.43 -6.53 -14.42
C ARG A 95 -4.01 -5.12 -14.59
N HIS A 96 -5.32 -4.95 -14.39
CA HIS A 96 -5.97 -3.65 -14.53
C HIS A 96 -5.50 -2.65 -13.46
N LEU A 97 -5.33 -3.10 -12.21
CA LEU A 97 -4.76 -2.29 -11.14
C LEU A 97 -3.38 -1.74 -11.53
N LEU A 98 -2.53 -2.55 -12.20
CA LEU A 98 -1.22 -2.09 -12.66
C LEU A 98 -1.31 -1.07 -13.79
N PHE A 99 -2.27 -1.16 -14.72
CA PHE A 99 -2.47 -0.11 -15.71
C PHE A 99 -2.91 1.20 -15.07
N GLU A 100 -3.81 1.17 -14.10
CA GLU A 100 -4.19 2.36 -13.34
C GLU A 100 -2.97 2.95 -12.60
N PHE A 101 -2.15 2.11 -11.96
CA PHE A 101 -0.90 2.53 -11.32
C PHE A 101 0.02 3.28 -12.30
N PHE A 102 0.19 2.76 -13.54
CA PHE A 102 1.00 3.41 -14.58
C PHE A 102 0.38 4.69 -15.14
N ARG A 103 -0.90 4.97 -14.90
CA ARG A 103 -1.52 6.26 -15.22
C ARG A 103 -1.34 7.32 -14.12
N MET A 104 -1.05 6.90 -12.90
CA MET A 104 -1.05 7.78 -11.72
C MET A 104 0.29 8.43 -11.43
N HIS A 105 1.40 7.86 -11.90
CA HIS A 105 2.75 8.36 -11.64
C HIS A 105 3.61 8.29 -12.91
N ASN A 106 4.75 8.98 -12.91
CA ASN A 106 5.71 8.88 -14.01
C ASN A 106 6.65 7.67 -13.78
N PRO A 107 6.52 6.56 -14.54
CA PRO A 107 7.33 5.36 -14.36
C PRO A 107 8.69 5.44 -15.07
N THR A 108 9.03 6.57 -15.71
CA THR A 108 10.25 6.72 -16.53
C THR A 108 11.38 7.46 -15.82
N THR A 109 11.13 7.96 -14.59
CA THR A 109 12.13 8.68 -13.80
C THR A 109 12.70 7.82 -12.68
N ALA A 110 14.00 7.61 -12.67
CA ALA A 110 14.68 6.87 -11.62
C ALA A 110 14.73 7.70 -10.33
N ASN A 111 14.36 7.07 -9.20
CA ASN A 111 14.44 7.67 -7.85
C ASN A 111 13.84 9.07 -7.74
N ARG A 112 12.77 9.30 -8.47
CA ARG A 112 12.12 10.62 -8.52
C ARG A 112 10.66 10.47 -8.93
N GLN A 113 9.78 11.31 -8.35
CA GLN A 113 8.42 11.52 -8.82
C GLN A 113 8.04 12.99 -8.70
N GLY A 114 7.87 13.68 -9.84
CA GLY A 114 7.63 15.13 -9.85
C GLY A 114 8.75 15.89 -9.15
N ASN A 115 8.42 16.61 -8.07
CA ASN A 115 9.37 17.37 -7.26
C ASN A 115 10.04 16.52 -6.16
N ASP A 116 9.55 15.32 -5.89
CA ASP A 116 10.06 14.45 -4.85
C ASP A 116 11.30 13.69 -5.37
N LEU A 117 12.45 13.94 -4.73
CA LEU A 117 13.76 13.37 -5.09
C LEU A 117 14.24 12.40 -4.03
N GLY A 118 14.69 11.23 -4.46
CA GLY A 118 15.27 10.22 -3.57
C GLY A 118 14.78 8.80 -3.86
N THR A 119 15.55 7.81 -3.41
CA THR A 119 15.26 6.39 -3.60
C THR A 119 13.92 5.96 -3.00
N GLN A 120 13.46 6.67 -1.97
CA GLN A 120 12.15 6.44 -1.34
C GLN A 120 10.97 6.77 -2.26
N TYR A 121 11.17 7.55 -3.32
CA TYR A 121 10.14 7.94 -4.29
C TYR A 121 10.26 7.21 -5.64
N ARG A 122 11.02 6.11 -5.67
CA ARG A 122 11.17 5.30 -6.89
C ARG A 122 9.88 4.58 -7.28
N SER A 123 9.76 4.28 -8.56
CA SER A 123 8.71 3.39 -9.08
C SER A 123 9.09 1.94 -8.84
N ALA A 124 8.24 1.17 -8.16
CA ALA A 124 8.46 -0.26 -7.92
C ALA A 124 7.15 -1.04 -7.72
N ILE A 125 7.18 -2.31 -8.09
CA ILE A 125 6.14 -3.32 -7.87
C ILE A 125 6.77 -4.42 -7.03
N PHE A 126 6.20 -4.72 -5.84
CA PHE A 126 6.66 -5.78 -4.95
C PHE A 126 5.69 -6.96 -5.06
N THR A 127 6.15 -8.07 -5.65
CA THR A 127 5.29 -9.20 -6.03
C THR A 127 5.24 -10.27 -4.95
N THR A 128 4.05 -10.77 -4.63
CA THR A 128 3.82 -11.82 -3.62
C THR A 128 3.75 -13.22 -4.22
N SER A 129 3.75 -13.34 -5.55
CA SER A 129 3.70 -14.62 -6.26
C SER A 129 4.37 -14.53 -7.63
N ALA A 130 4.71 -15.69 -8.20
CA ALA A 130 5.23 -15.79 -9.56
C ALA A 130 4.22 -15.28 -10.62
N GLU A 131 2.92 -15.45 -10.36
CA GLU A 131 1.86 -14.93 -11.23
C GLU A 131 1.84 -13.40 -11.24
N GLN A 132 1.92 -12.75 -10.07
CA GLN A 132 2.04 -11.29 -9.98
C GLN A 132 3.30 -10.80 -10.71
N GLN A 133 4.42 -11.51 -10.54
CA GLN A 133 5.67 -11.15 -11.21
C GLN A 133 5.56 -11.23 -12.74
N ALA A 134 4.97 -12.30 -13.26
CA ALA A 134 4.76 -12.47 -14.70
C ALA A 134 3.82 -11.39 -15.25
N THR A 135 2.70 -11.11 -14.56
CA THR A 135 1.74 -10.07 -14.93
C THR A 135 2.40 -8.68 -14.91
N ALA A 136 3.18 -8.36 -13.89
CA ALA A 136 3.87 -7.07 -13.81
C ALA A 136 4.86 -6.89 -14.97
N ALA A 137 5.64 -7.92 -15.30
CA ALA A 137 6.57 -7.87 -16.41
C ALA A 137 5.85 -7.72 -17.76
N GLU A 138 4.70 -8.35 -17.95
CA GLU A 138 3.87 -8.20 -19.16
C GLU A 138 3.31 -6.78 -19.28
N VAL A 139 2.71 -6.26 -18.20
CA VAL A 139 2.14 -4.90 -18.20
C VAL A 139 3.22 -3.86 -18.49
N ILE A 140 4.41 -3.97 -17.89
CA ILE A 140 5.54 -3.06 -18.20
C ILE A 140 5.89 -3.08 -19.68
N ARG A 141 5.98 -4.25 -20.30
CA ARG A 141 6.25 -4.35 -21.76
C ARG A 141 5.13 -3.68 -22.58
N THR A 142 3.89 -3.85 -22.17
CA THR A 142 2.73 -3.24 -22.85
C THR A 142 2.75 -1.72 -22.71
N VAL A 143 3.05 -1.20 -21.52
CA VAL A 143 3.17 0.24 -21.27
C VAL A 143 4.35 0.84 -22.05
N ASP A 144 5.51 0.17 -22.09
CA ASP A 144 6.65 0.58 -22.91
C ASP A 144 6.29 0.63 -24.40
N ALA A 145 5.61 -0.40 -24.90
CA ALA A 145 5.22 -0.51 -26.30
C ALA A 145 4.15 0.54 -26.73
N SER A 146 3.36 1.05 -25.79
CA SER A 146 2.38 2.11 -26.07
C SER A 146 3.03 3.42 -26.50
N GLY A 147 4.25 3.71 -26.03
CA GLY A 147 4.97 4.95 -26.29
C GLY A 147 4.39 6.19 -25.61
N GLU A 148 3.28 6.09 -24.88
CA GLU A 148 2.55 7.21 -24.26
C GLU A 148 3.41 8.00 -23.25
N TRP A 149 4.37 7.35 -22.61
CA TRP A 149 5.28 8.02 -21.69
C TRP A 149 6.47 8.71 -22.36
N GLY A 150 6.72 8.48 -23.66
CA GLY A 150 7.81 9.06 -24.43
C GLY A 150 9.23 8.63 -24.00
N ALA A 151 9.34 7.78 -22.97
CA ALA A 151 10.59 7.23 -22.47
C ALA A 151 10.35 5.85 -21.86
N LYS A 152 11.43 5.07 -21.71
CA LYS A 152 11.37 3.71 -21.18
C LYS A 152 10.95 3.67 -19.71
N VAL A 153 10.08 2.72 -19.35
CA VAL A 153 9.71 2.41 -17.99
C VAL A 153 10.92 1.89 -17.20
N VAL A 154 11.18 2.48 -16.04
CA VAL A 154 12.24 2.10 -15.11
C VAL A 154 11.72 1.47 -13.82
N THR A 155 10.43 1.14 -13.78
CA THR A 155 9.78 0.49 -12.64
C THR A 155 10.47 -0.82 -12.28
N ALA A 156 10.97 -0.94 -11.05
CA ALA A 156 11.57 -2.18 -10.56
C ALA A 156 10.47 -3.20 -10.19
N VAL A 157 10.66 -4.46 -10.57
CA VAL A 157 9.82 -5.59 -10.12
C VAL A 157 10.68 -6.46 -9.23
N THR A 158 10.31 -6.57 -7.94
CA THR A 158 11.06 -7.33 -6.94
C THR A 158 10.14 -8.19 -6.09
N PRO A 159 10.60 -9.34 -5.57
CA PRO A 159 9.83 -10.10 -4.60
C PRO A 159 9.51 -9.26 -3.35
N PHE A 160 8.27 -9.36 -2.89
CA PHE A 160 7.86 -8.78 -1.62
C PHE A 160 8.55 -9.51 -0.46
N LYS A 161 9.06 -8.76 0.51
CA LYS A 161 9.65 -9.31 1.73
C LYS A 161 8.82 -8.96 2.95
N GLU A 162 8.66 -7.67 3.21
CA GLU A 162 8.01 -7.15 4.40
C GLU A 162 7.46 -5.75 4.14
N PHE A 163 6.41 -5.38 4.87
CA PHE A 163 5.78 -4.06 4.80
C PHE A 163 5.68 -3.47 6.21
N TRP A 164 6.29 -2.32 6.38
CA TRP A 164 6.21 -1.54 7.61
C TRP A 164 5.17 -0.46 7.46
N ARG A 165 4.06 -0.60 8.18
CA ARG A 165 2.98 0.39 8.15
C ARG A 165 3.51 1.75 8.60
N ALA A 166 3.23 2.80 7.82
CA ALA A 166 3.58 4.15 8.19
C ALA A 166 2.72 4.65 9.36
N GLU A 167 3.18 5.70 9.99
CA GLU A 167 2.55 6.33 11.14
C GLU A 167 1.11 6.77 10.83
N GLU A 168 0.26 6.81 11.85
CA GLU A 168 -1.18 7.05 11.68
C GLU A 168 -1.51 8.39 11.01
N TYR A 169 -0.68 9.40 11.18
CA TYR A 169 -0.89 10.71 10.54
C TYR A 169 -0.69 10.66 9.02
N HIS A 170 0.02 9.66 8.49
CA HIS A 170 0.15 9.45 7.04
C HIS A 170 -1.03 8.72 6.42
N GLN A 171 -1.76 7.90 7.17
CA GLN A 171 -2.87 7.09 6.65
C GLN A 171 -4.01 7.99 6.19
N LYS A 172 -4.47 7.83 4.93
CA LYS A 172 -5.53 8.62 4.30
C LYS A 172 -5.30 10.14 4.46
N TYR A 173 -4.05 10.55 4.24
CA TYR A 173 -3.62 11.92 4.49
C TYR A 173 -4.48 12.95 3.74
N LEU A 174 -4.71 12.77 2.43
CA LEU A 174 -5.51 13.71 1.63
C LEU A 174 -7.01 13.64 1.90
N VAL A 175 -7.50 12.58 2.53
CA VAL A 175 -8.88 12.57 3.08
C VAL A 175 -9.00 13.49 4.28
N LYS A 176 -7.98 13.51 5.16
CA LYS A 176 -7.91 14.36 6.36
C LYS A 176 -7.51 15.81 6.00
N HIS A 177 -6.75 15.98 4.91
CA HIS A 177 -6.19 17.26 4.43
C HIS A 177 -6.41 17.40 2.91
N PRO A 178 -7.63 17.74 2.45
CA PRO A 178 -7.95 17.78 1.02
C PRO A 178 -7.08 18.75 0.18
N ASP A 179 -6.59 19.84 0.80
CA ASP A 179 -5.70 20.80 0.17
C ASP A 179 -4.20 20.46 0.38
N GLY A 180 -3.92 19.24 0.86
CA GLY A 180 -2.56 18.78 1.12
C GLY A 180 -1.75 18.55 -0.16
N TYR A 181 -0.43 18.41 0.03
CA TYR A 181 0.50 18.21 -1.09
C TYR A 181 0.24 16.90 -1.85
N THR A 182 0.21 17.00 -3.18
CA THR A 182 0.28 15.85 -4.10
C THR A 182 1.05 16.23 -5.37
N CYS A 183 1.84 15.28 -5.90
CA CYS A 183 2.47 15.38 -7.23
C CYS A 183 1.86 14.39 -8.23
N HIS A 184 0.72 13.77 -7.89
CA HIS A 184 0.07 12.74 -8.67
C HIS A 184 -1.20 13.27 -9.35
N ALA A 185 -1.44 12.74 -10.56
CA ALA A 185 -2.66 12.97 -11.32
C ALA A 185 -2.90 11.78 -12.26
N ILE A 186 -4.17 11.48 -12.53
CA ILE A 186 -4.54 10.44 -13.51
C ILE A 186 -4.30 10.98 -14.92
N ARG A 187 -3.57 10.23 -15.74
CA ARG A 187 -3.34 10.50 -17.15
C ARG A 187 -4.23 9.62 -18.00
N HIS A 188 -4.87 10.21 -19.00
CA HIS A 188 -5.77 9.49 -19.90
C HIS A 188 -5.01 8.83 -21.06
N PHE A 189 -3.95 8.08 -20.73
CA PHE A 189 -3.13 7.37 -21.70
C PHE A 189 -3.79 6.07 -22.17
N ARG A 190 -3.56 5.70 -23.43
CA ARG A 190 -3.94 4.41 -24.00
C ARG A 190 -2.75 3.46 -23.86
N LEU A 191 -2.70 2.74 -22.77
CA LEU A 191 -1.54 1.89 -22.41
C LEU A 191 -1.59 0.49 -23.02
N GLY A 192 -2.59 0.17 -23.88
CA GLY A 192 -2.67 -1.12 -24.60
C GLY A 192 -3.31 -2.26 -23.79
N GLU A 193 -4.17 -1.94 -22.84
CA GLU A 193 -4.98 -2.89 -22.08
C GLU A 193 -6.17 -3.46 -22.87
#